data_b823c771c61b7f6a3d2acdcd94efeb7a
#
_entry.id   b823c771c61b7f6a3d2acdcd94efeb7a
#
_cell.length_a   1.000
_cell.length_b   1.000
_cell.length_c   1.000
_cell.angle_alpha   90.00
_cell.angle_beta   90.00
_cell.angle_gamma   90.00
#
_symmetry.space_group_name_H-M   'P 1'
#
loop_
_entity.id
_entity.type
_entity.pdbx_description
1 polymer ?
#
loop_
_entity_poly.entity_id
_entity_poly.type
_entity_poly.pdbx_seq_one_letter_code
_entity_poly.pdbx_strand_id
1 'polypeptide(L)'
;MRSLLVVSLLTLSAVVLAACDDKRSSPSPVAPAPVASATANARPFDPGQLAMFAPLPVSIERPDNLLTPEKVALGQMLWFDNRLSRGQDVSCNSCHDVTRSGADGADAAAVSTGTKKQKTTRNAPTVFNAAGNFAQGWDSRASLVEELVVAHAAEPSTMGSDARHLVEVVSSIPGYVASFKKSFPDAKGVVTPEALSMALGAYARKLLTPSRWDKFLGGDEGALTTEEKAGLGAFMDASCTTCHAGKYVGGAQNQKLGVAKAWPNMTDTGRFEITKQEVDRGVFKVPTLRNVTKTGPYLHDGSISSLEVLTQMMARYQVGKELTEGQARSIVTFLGALAGDAPKDLVQKPDLPPSGPKTPKPD
;
A
#
# COMPACT_ATOMS: atom_id res chain seq x y z
N MET A 1 -11.11 70.41 25.41
CA MET A 1 -10.20 71.52 25.75
C MET A 1 -8.75 71.07 25.54
N ARG A 2 -8.05 71.84 24.72
CA ARG A 2 -6.61 71.92 24.46
C ARG A 2 -5.94 70.73 23.73
N SER A 3 -5.80 70.99 22.43
CA SER A 3 -4.80 70.46 21.51
C SER A 3 -3.37 70.75 22.01
N LEU A 4 -2.45 69.79 21.71
CA LEU A 4 -1.04 70.10 21.58
C LEU A 4 -0.49 69.40 20.34
N LEU A 5 -0.26 70.17 19.30
CA LEU A 5 0.57 69.84 18.15
C LEU A 5 2.03 69.79 18.59
N VAL A 6 2.74 68.75 18.18
CA VAL A 6 4.21 68.74 18.15
C VAL A 6 4.65 68.58 16.71
N VAL A 7 5.22 69.62 16.18
CA VAL A 7 5.93 69.69 14.89
C VAL A 7 7.34 69.14 15.11
N SER A 8 7.77 68.16 14.35
CA SER A 8 9.16 67.74 14.35
C SER A 8 9.78 67.92 12.96
N LEU A 9 10.87 68.68 12.95
CA LEU A 9 11.63 69.06 11.77
C LEU A 9 12.29 67.84 11.10
N LEU A 10 12.21 67.79 9.78
CA LEU A 10 13.02 66.98 8.90
C LEU A 10 14.41 67.63 8.72
N THR A 11 15.47 66.95 9.11
CA THR A 11 16.84 67.26 8.68
C THR A 11 17.24 66.28 7.56
N LEU A 12 17.48 66.85 6.40
CA LEU A 12 17.97 66.18 5.20
C LEU A 12 19.49 66.02 5.33
N SER A 13 19.99 64.79 5.54
CA SER A 13 21.43 64.51 5.45
C SER A 13 21.69 63.79 4.12
N ALA A 14 22.43 64.45 3.25
CA ALA A 14 22.93 63.89 2.01
C ALA A 14 24.07 62.93 2.30
N VAL A 15 23.88 61.63 1.96
CA VAL A 15 24.97 60.63 1.97
C VAL A 15 25.50 60.48 0.54
N VAL A 16 26.77 60.82 0.38
CA VAL A 16 27.52 60.62 -0.85
C VAL A 16 27.79 59.09 -1.02
N LEU A 17 27.25 58.48 -2.08
CA LEU A 17 27.55 57.13 -2.47
C LEU A 17 28.89 57.10 -3.23
N ALA A 18 29.93 56.58 -2.58
CA ALA A 18 31.15 56.16 -3.26
C ALA A 18 30.88 54.77 -3.91
N ALA A 19 30.95 54.73 -5.24
CA ALA A 19 30.86 53.46 -5.99
C ALA A 19 32.19 52.70 -5.80
N CYS A 20 32.14 51.58 -5.05
CA CYS A 20 33.18 50.55 -5.08
C CYS A 20 32.73 49.45 -6.06
N ASP A 21 33.49 49.34 -7.14
CA ASP A 21 33.35 48.31 -8.19
C ASP A 21 33.85 46.96 -7.61
N ASP A 22 32.95 46.17 -7.03
CA ASP A 22 33.29 44.86 -6.48
C ASP A 22 32.92 43.79 -7.51
N LYS A 23 33.89 43.44 -8.34
CA LYS A 23 33.86 42.30 -9.25
C LYS A 23 33.80 41.03 -8.39
N ARG A 24 32.61 40.62 -7.94
CA ARG A 24 32.40 39.28 -7.41
C ARG A 24 32.40 38.32 -8.56
N SER A 25 33.47 37.55 -8.72
CA SER A 25 33.52 36.36 -9.50
C SER A 25 32.48 35.36 -8.99
N SER A 26 31.48 35.09 -9.82
CA SER A 26 30.52 34.00 -9.56
C SER A 26 31.29 32.68 -9.40
N PRO A 27 31.03 31.88 -8.37
CA PRO A 27 31.64 30.55 -8.30
C PRO A 27 31.13 29.69 -9.48
N SER A 28 32.05 29.15 -10.25
CA SER A 28 31.77 28.15 -11.30
C SER A 28 30.98 26.99 -10.66
N PRO A 29 29.99 26.41 -11.38
CA PRO A 29 29.29 25.23 -10.90
C PRO A 29 30.32 24.11 -10.71
N VAL A 30 30.48 23.67 -9.47
CA VAL A 30 31.25 22.47 -9.14
C VAL A 30 30.54 21.30 -9.79
N ALA A 31 31.18 20.71 -10.79
CA ALA A 31 30.69 19.46 -11.37
C ALA A 31 30.54 18.41 -10.25
N PRO A 32 29.43 17.65 -10.20
CA PRO A 32 29.28 16.60 -9.20
C PRO A 32 30.46 15.63 -9.36
N ALA A 33 31.17 15.38 -8.26
CA ALA A 33 32.23 14.41 -8.23
C ALA A 33 31.69 13.07 -8.75
N PRO A 34 32.44 12.34 -9.58
CA PRO A 34 32.02 11.03 -10.04
C PRO A 34 31.77 10.16 -8.81
N VAL A 35 30.52 9.73 -8.64
CA VAL A 35 30.15 8.72 -7.64
C VAL A 35 31.01 7.50 -7.97
N ALA A 36 31.98 7.21 -7.13
CA ALA A 36 32.78 6.00 -7.27
C ALA A 36 31.80 4.84 -7.30
N SER A 37 31.65 4.24 -8.48
CA SER A 37 30.92 3.00 -8.68
C SER A 37 31.72 1.95 -7.88
N ALA A 38 31.32 1.74 -6.62
CA ALA A 38 31.77 0.58 -5.90
C ALA A 38 31.26 -0.59 -6.72
N THR A 39 32.14 -1.22 -7.47
CA THR A 39 31.93 -2.54 -8.08
C THR A 39 31.74 -3.50 -6.90
N ALA A 40 30.51 -3.53 -6.38
CA ALA A 40 30.11 -4.54 -5.41
C ALA A 40 30.15 -5.86 -6.18
N ASN A 41 31.21 -6.65 -5.95
CA ASN A 41 31.22 -8.03 -6.37
C ASN A 41 29.98 -8.68 -5.73
N ALA A 42 28.96 -8.97 -6.55
CA ALA A 42 27.79 -9.68 -6.09
C ALA A 42 28.26 -11.01 -5.51
N ARG A 43 28.11 -11.19 -4.19
CA ARG A 43 28.40 -12.48 -3.56
C ARG A 43 27.43 -13.50 -4.11
N PRO A 44 27.89 -14.70 -4.50
CA PRO A 44 26.97 -15.80 -4.71
C PRO A 44 26.22 -16.05 -3.39
N PHE A 45 24.89 -16.12 -3.45
CA PHE A 45 24.08 -16.43 -2.27
C PHE A 45 24.15 -17.93 -2.01
N ASP A 46 24.45 -18.30 -0.78
CA ASP A 46 24.27 -19.67 -0.31
C ASP A 46 22.77 -20.02 -0.41
N PRO A 47 22.39 -21.17 -0.99
CA PRO A 47 21.00 -21.63 -1.00
C PRO A 47 20.34 -21.60 0.39
N GLY A 48 21.09 -21.83 1.47
CA GLY A 48 20.61 -21.69 2.85
C GLY A 48 20.19 -20.27 3.21
N GLN A 49 20.86 -19.25 2.68
CA GLN A 49 20.49 -17.85 2.90
C GLN A 49 19.17 -17.47 2.20
N LEU A 50 18.86 -18.12 1.08
CA LEU A 50 17.64 -17.89 0.31
C LEU A 50 16.46 -18.74 0.81
N ALA A 51 16.70 -19.77 1.64
CA ALA A 51 15.67 -20.70 2.12
C ALA A 51 14.56 -20.04 2.95
N MET A 52 14.83 -18.82 3.48
CA MET A 52 13.80 -18.04 4.17
C MET A 52 12.77 -17.40 3.23
N PHE A 53 13.01 -17.41 1.93
CA PHE A 53 12.13 -16.88 0.90
C PHE A 53 11.53 -18.00 0.07
N ALA A 54 10.41 -17.71 -0.60
CA ALA A 54 9.84 -18.62 -1.58
C ALA A 54 9.16 -17.80 -2.69
N PRO A 55 9.07 -18.33 -3.92
CA PRO A 55 8.34 -17.70 -5.00
C PRO A 55 6.84 -17.63 -4.68
N LEU A 56 6.13 -16.72 -5.34
CA LEU A 56 4.67 -16.66 -5.27
C LEU A 56 4.06 -17.96 -5.79
N PRO A 57 2.95 -18.41 -5.19
CA PRO A 57 2.18 -19.52 -5.76
C PRO A 57 1.49 -19.09 -7.05
N VAL A 58 1.09 -20.05 -7.88
CA VAL A 58 0.29 -19.79 -9.08
C VAL A 58 -1.10 -19.24 -8.72
N SER A 59 -1.65 -19.68 -7.59
CA SER A 59 -2.93 -19.22 -7.03
C SER A 59 -2.94 -19.38 -5.51
N ILE A 60 -3.81 -18.65 -4.85
CA ILE A 60 -4.07 -18.79 -3.41
C ILE A 60 -5.38 -19.54 -3.27
N GLU A 61 -5.29 -20.87 -3.09
CA GLU A 61 -6.45 -21.74 -2.98
C GLU A 61 -6.99 -21.79 -1.54
N ARG A 62 -8.30 -22.01 -1.45
CA ARG A 62 -9.03 -22.27 -0.19
C ARG A 62 -10.09 -23.35 -0.42
N PRO A 63 -10.11 -24.41 0.40
CA PRO A 63 -11.09 -25.50 0.25
C PRO A 63 -12.54 -25.06 0.42
N ASP A 64 -12.78 -24.08 1.30
CA ASP A 64 -14.10 -23.55 1.62
C ASP A 64 -14.58 -22.45 0.66
N ASN A 65 -13.71 -21.96 -0.23
CA ASN A 65 -14.03 -20.99 -1.27
C ASN A 65 -13.17 -21.23 -2.51
N LEU A 66 -13.50 -22.29 -3.25
CA LEU A 66 -12.76 -22.66 -4.47
C LEU A 66 -12.79 -21.53 -5.50
N LEU A 67 -11.66 -21.33 -6.18
CA LEU A 67 -11.55 -20.39 -7.29
C LEU A 67 -12.26 -20.98 -8.52
N THR A 68 -13.31 -20.30 -8.97
CA THR A 68 -13.93 -20.57 -10.28
C THR A 68 -13.90 -19.30 -11.13
N PRO A 69 -13.85 -19.43 -12.47
CA PRO A 69 -13.88 -18.25 -13.35
C PRO A 69 -15.07 -17.34 -13.08
N GLU A 70 -16.25 -17.92 -12.79
CA GLU A 70 -17.48 -17.20 -12.51
C GLU A 70 -17.39 -16.37 -11.22
N LYS A 71 -16.82 -16.94 -10.14
CA LYS A 71 -16.61 -16.20 -8.87
C LYS A 71 -15.61 -15.07 -9.05
N VAL A 72 -14.51 -15.32 -9.76
CA VAL A 72 -13.49 -14.31 -10.03
C VAL A 72 -14.07 -13.15 -10.85
N ALA A 73 -14.82 -13.47 -11.93
CA ALA A 73 -15.47 -12.44 -12.75
C ALA A 73 -16.53 -11.65 -11.99
N LEU A 74 -17.33 -12.32 -11.14
CA LEU A 74 -18.29 -11.65 -10.27
C LEU A 74 -17.58 -10.73 -9.26
N GLY A 75 -16.51 -11.20 -8.62
CA GLY A 75 -15.71 -10.41 -7.68
C GLY A 75 -15.09 -9.20 -8.35
N GLN A 76 -14.60 -9.33 -9.60
CA GLN A 76 -14.09 -8.22 -10.39
C GLN A 76 -15.18 -7.19 -10.68
N MET A 77 -16.37 -7.57 -11.11
CA MET A 77 -17.47 -6.62 -11.31
C MET A 77 -17.82 -5.87 -10.02
N LEU A 78 -17.94 -6.56 -8.90
CA LEU A 78 -18.22 -5.99 -7.60
C LEU A 78 -17.12 -5.01 -7.15
N TRP A 79 -15.85 -5.31 -7.45
CA TRP A 79 -14.69 -4.48 -7.11
C TRP A 79 -14.75 -3.08 -7.73
N PHE A 80 -15.26 -2.97 -8.95
CA PHE A 80 -15.32 -1.72 -9.71
C PHE A 80 -16.66 -0.99 -9.59
N ASP A 81 -17.63 -1.53 -8.84
CA ASP A 81 -18.98 -0.98 -8.80
C ASP A 81 -19.18 0.07 -7.70
N ASN A 82 -19.28 1.33 -8.10
CA ASN A 82 -19.50 2.44 -7.18
C ASN A 82 -20.86 2.36 -6.45
N ARG A 83 -21.86 1.65 -7.03
CA ARG A 83 -23.18 1.49 -6.41
C ARG A 83 -23.13 0.76 -5.06
N LEU A 84 -22.02 0.08 -4.78
CA LEU A 84 -21.82 -0.59 -3.51
C LEU A 84 -21.50 0.38 -2.36
N SER A 85 -21.09 1.63 -2.63
CA SER A 85 -20.97 2.65 -1.59
C SER A 85 -22.30 3.37 -1.37
N ARG A 86 -22.51 3.86 -0.17
CA ARG A 86 -23.74 4.55 0.22
C ARG A 86 -24.01 5.80 -0.64
N GLY A 87 -22.96 6.56 -0.96
CA GLY A 87 -23.02 7.70 -1.86
C GLY A 87 -22.96 7.34 -3.34
N GLN A 88 -22.75 6.08 -3.71
CA GLN A 88 -22.52 5.60 -5.07
C GLN A 88 -21.38 6.33 -5.81
N ASP A 89 -20.44 6.87 -5.07
CA ASP A 89 -19.37 7.74 -5.52
C ASP A 89 -17.98 7.07 -5.50
N VAL A 90 -17.82 5.96 -4.74
CA VAL A 90 -16.58 5.21 -4.64
C VAL A 90 -16.82 3.69 -4.76
N SER A 91 -15.80 2.98 -5.21
CA SER A 91 -15.73 1.51 -5.23
C SER A 91 -14.47 1.04 -4.50
N CYS A 92 -14.24 -0.28 -4.39
CA CYS A 92 -12.98 -0.80 -3.86
C CYS A 92 -11.78 -0.26 -4.66
N ASN A 93 -11.94 -0.16 -5.99
CA ASN A 93 -10.90 0.36 -6.89
C ASN A 93 -10.57 1.83 -6.66
N SER A 94 -11.45 2.62 -6.04
CA SER A 94 -11.18 4.04 -5.78
C SER A 94 -10.02 4.25 -4.80
N CYS A 95 -9.85 3.31 -3.84
CA CYS A 95 -8.78 3.35 -2.84
C CYS A 95 -7.71 2.26 -3.07
N HIS A 96 -8.05 1.20 -3.80
CA HIS A 96 -7.17 0.09 -4.13
C HIS A 96 -7.08 -0.07 -5.65
N ASP A 97 -6.48 0.91 -6.32
CA ASP A 97 -6.44 0.99 -7.78
C ASP A 97 -5.58 -0.13 -8.39
N VAL A 98 -6.25 -1.21 -8.83
CA VAL A 98 -5.59 -2.36 -9.45
C VAL A 98 -5.02 -2.06 -10.84
N THR A 99 -5.39 -0.93 -11.47
CA THR A 99 -4.78 -0.51 -12.75
C THR A 99 -3.37 0.05 -12.57
N ARG A 100 -2.96 0.31 -11.33
CA ARG A 100 -1.68 0.92 -10.96
C ARG A 100 -0.89 0.03 -10.01
N SER A 101 -1.12 0.14 -8.72
CA SER A 101 -0.35 -0.56 -7.68
C SER A 101 -1.21 -1.33 -6.69
N GLY A 102 -2.52 -1.33 -6.88
CA GLY A 102 -3.47 -1.94 -5.94
C GLY A 102 -3.56 -1.21 -4.59
N ALA A 103 -2.99 -0.03 -4.51
CA ALA A 103 -3.03 0.89 -3.38
C ALA A 103 -3.64 2.21 -3.83
N ASP A 104 -3.82 3.15 -2.91
CA ASP A 104 -4.27 4.51 -3.24
C ASP A 104 -3.30 5.13 -4.26
N GLY A 105 -3.87 5.71 -5.30
CA GLY A 105 -3.09 6.11 -6.47
C GLY A 105 -2.12 7.26 -6.21
N ALA A 106 -1.27 7.51 -7.21
CA ALA A 106 -0.11 8.42 -7.17
C ALA A 106 -0.41 9.91 -6.94
N ASP A 107 -1.62 10.30 -6.64
CA ASP A 107 -1.91 11.67 -6.21
C ASP A 107 -1.50 11.91 -4.75
N ALA A 108 -0.74 10.95 -4.21
CA ALA A 108 0.06 11.04 -2.97
C ALA A 108 -0.69 11.60 -1.75
N ALA A 109 -1.99 11.38 -1.67
CA ALA A 109 -2.69 11.63 -0.42
C ALA A 109 -2.21 10.57 0.60
N ALA A 110 -1.79 11.01 1.77
CA ALA A 110 -1.38 10.12 2.86
C ALA A 110 -2.48 9.11 3.21
N VAL A 111 -3.74 9.49 3.04
CA VAL A 111 -4.93 8.68 3.30
C VAL A 111 -5.98 8.85 2.20
N SER A 112 -6.76 7.81 1.97
CA SER A 112 -7.79 7.77 0.91
C SER A 112 -8.98 8.70 1.19
N THR A 113 -9.73 8.99 0.13
CA THR A 113 -11.02 9.66 0.22
C THR A 113 -12.13 8.67 -0.10
N GLY A 114 -12.91 8.30 0.90
CA GLY A 114 -14.06 7.44 0.74
C GLY A 114 -15.35 8.18 0.40
N THR A 115 -16.48 7.48 0.62
CA THR A 115 -17.82 8.02 0.28
C THR A 115 -18.10 9.36 0.95
N LYS A 116 -18.87 10.20 0.26
CA LYS A 116 -19.21 11.55 0.76
C LYS A 116 -17.98 12.40 1.09
N LYS A 117 -16.86 12.15 0.40
CA LYS A 117 -15.57 12.85 0.56
C LYS A 117 -14.94 12.74 1.97
N GLN A 118 -15.32 11.74 2.74
CA GLN A 118 -14.69 11.49 4.05
C GLN A 118 -13.28 10.95 3.88
N LYS A 119 -12.38 11.35 4.77
CA LYS A 119 -11.00 10.84 4.78
C LYS A 119 -10.90 9.60 5.66
N THR A 120 -10.18 8.59 5.16
CA THR A 120 -9.79 7.42 5.97
C THR A 120 -8.76 7.83 7.01
N THR A 121 -8.62 7.03 8.06
CA THR A 121 -7.63 7.29 9.13
C THR A 121 -6.26 6.70 8.82
N ARG A 122 -6.19 5.75 7.89
CA ARG A 122 -4.97 5.05 7.51
C ARG A 122 -4.80 5.01 6.00
N ASN A 123 -3.55 4.92 5.56
CA ASN A 123 -3.18 4.70 4.17
C ASN A 123 -3.75 3.37 3.66
N ALA A 124 -4.24 3.33 2.43
CA ALA A 124 -4.74 2.12 1.80
C ALA A 124 -3.56 1.21 1.38
N PRO A 125 -3.38 0.05 2.01
CA PRO A 125 -2.32 -0.87 1.60
C PRO A 125 -2.65 -1.49 0.25
N THR A 126 -1.62 -1.95 -0.46
CA THR A 126 -1.84 -2.68 -1.71
C THR A 126 -2.65 -3.95 -1.48
N VAL A 127 -3.58 -4.22 -2.41
CA VAL A 127 -4.32 -5.48 -2.46
C VAL A 127 -3.59 -6.57 -3.25
N PHE A 128 -2.56 -6.19 -4.00
CA PHE A 128 -1.72 -7.17 -4.70
C PHE A 128 -1.01 -8.08 -3.71
N ASN A 129 -1.14 -9.38 -3.91
CA ASN A 129 -0.59 -10.44 -3.06
C ASN A 129 -1.17 -10.47 -1.62
N ALA A 130 -2.05 -9.53 -1.26
CA ALA A 130 -2.52 -9.34 0.12
C ALA A 130 -3.32 -10.53 0.65
N ALA A 131 -4.06 -11.22 -0.21
CA ALA A 131 -4.85 -12.39 0.19
C ALA A 131 -4.00 -13.57 0.73
N GLY A 132 -2.69 -13.54 0.49
CA GLY A 132 -1.76 -14.53 1.02
C GLY A 132 -1.11 -14.14 2.34
N ASN A 133 -1.35 -12.94 2.85
CA ASN A 133 -0.86 -12.52 4.16
C ASN A 133 -1.59 -13.30 5.27
N PHE A 134 -0.92 -13.49 6.42
CA PHE A 134 -1.49 -14.22 7.55
C PHE A 134 -2.71 -13.51 8.18
N ALA A 135 -2.85 -12.19 7.96
CA ALA A 135 -3.95 -11.37 8.44
C ALA A 135 -4.15 -10.14 7.53
N GLN A 136 -5.30 -9.51 7.62
CA GLN A 136 -5.73 -8.38 6.81
C GLN A 136 -5.90 -7.11 7.66
N GLY A 137 -5.74 -5.95 7.01
CA GLY A 137 -5.67 -4.65 7.66
C GLY A 137 -4.30 -4.37 8.30
N TRP A 138 -4.01 -3.13 8.61
CA TRP A 138 -2.78 -2.74 9.31
C TRP A 138 -2.71 -3.30 10.73
N ASP A 139 -3.84 -3.48 11.38
CA ASP A 139 -4.00 -3.96 12.75
C ASP A 139 -4.34 -5.46 12.86
N SER A 140 -4.28 -6.19 11.75
CA SER A 140 -4.60 -7.62 11.70
C SER A 140 -6.00 -7.95 12.22
N ARG A 141 -7.01 -7.13 11.90
CA ARG A 141 -8.38 -7.25 12.38
C ARG A 141 -9.16 -8.44 11.81
N ALA A 142 -8.70 -9.02 10.72
CA ALA A 142 -9.29 -10.20 10.09
C ALA A 142 -8.19 -11.18 9.65
N SER A 143 -8.47 -12.47 9.65
CA SER A 143 -7.53 -13.50 9.18
C SER A 143 -7.58 -13.64 7.67
N LEU A 144 -8.72 -13.37 7.07
CA LEU A 144 -9.00 -13.60 5.65
C LEU A 144 -9.53 -12.33 5.00
N VAL A 145 -9.33 -12.22 3.68
CA VAL A 145 -9.93 -11.13 2.90
C VAL A 145 -11.45 -11.18 2.98
N GLU A 146 -12.03 -12.38 2.90
CA GLU A 146 -13.46 -12.62 2.99
C GLU A 146 -14.07 -12.12 4.31
N GLU A 147 -13.33 -12.20 5.41
CA GLU A 147 -13.77 -11.69 6.73
C GLU A 147 -13.71 -10.16 6.80
N LEU A 148 -12.75 -9.54 6.09
CA LEU A 148 -12.55 -8.09 6.13
C LEU A 148 -13.55 -7.32 5.27
N VAL A 149 -13.87 -7.79 4.07
CA VAL A 149 -14.48 -7.01 2.98
C VAL A 149 -15.77 -6.30 3.40
N VAL A 150 -16.73 -7.03 3.98
CA VAL A 150 -18.04 -6.45 4.36
C VAL A 150 -17.88 -5.48 5.52
N ALA A 151 -17.08 -5.85 6.53
CA ALA A 151 -16.82 -4.97 7.67
C ALA A 151 -16.12 -3.67 7.25
N HIS A 152 -15.15 -3.78 6.32
CA HIS A 152 -14.45 -2.61 5.78
C HIS A 152 -15.37 -1.72 4.95
N ALA A 153 -16.25 -2.30 4.13
CA ALA A 153 -17.24 -1.53 3.37
C ALA A 153 -18.23 -0.77 4.28
N ALA A 154 -18.50 -1.28 5.48
CA ALA A 154 -19.41 -0.66 6.43
C ALA A 154 -18.81 0.57 7.14
N GLU A 155 -17.50 0.74 7.15
CA GLU A 155 -16.87 1.89 7.78
C GLU A 155 -17.31 3.21 7.10
N PRO A 156 -17.80 4.21 7.87
CA PRO A 156 -18.31 5.45 7.30
C PRO A 156 -17.32 6.19 6.41
N SER A 157 -16.03 6.16 6.76
CA SER A 157 -14.96 6.83 6.02
C SER A 157 -14.48 6.05 4.79
N THR A 158 -15.00 4.85 4.54
CA THR A 158 -14.72 4.06 3.34
C THR A 158 -15.91 4.07 2.38
N MET A 159 -16.78 3.07 2.43
CA MET A 159 -17.97 2.97 1.57
C MET A 159 -19.27 3.30 2.30
N GLY A 160 -19.29 3.34 3.64
CA GLY A 160 -20.45 3.60 4.49
C GLY A 160 -21.61 2.62 4.27
N SER A 161 -21.29 1.42 3.79
CA SER A 161 -22.26 0.47 3.23
C SER A 161 -22.28 -0.84 4.01
N ASP A 162 -23.25 -0.98 4.91
CA ASP A 162 -23.43 -2.20 5.68
C ASP A 162 -23.84 -3.41 4.83
N ALA A 163 -23.78 -4.58 5.45
CA ALA A 163 -24.11 -5.86 4.80
C ALA A 163 -25.52 -5.87 4.17
N ARG A 164 -26.50 -5.23 4.82
CA ARG A 164 -27.88 -5.15 4.33
C ARG A 164 -27.94 -4.33 3.05
N HIS A 165 -27.32 -3.17 3.04
CA HIS A 165 -27.28 -2.28 1.87
C HIS A 165 -26.57 -2.95 0.68
N LEU A 166 -25.43 -3.59 0.91
CA LEU A 166 -24.72 -4.34 -0.13
C LEU A 166 -25.60 -5.41 -0.78
N VAL A 167 -26.31 -6.20 0.04
CA VAL A 167 -27.24 -7.24 -0.44
C VAL A 167 -28.41 -6.61 -1.19
N GLU A 168 -28.99 -5.54 -0.69
CA GLU A 168 -30.11 -4.83 -1.31
C GLU A 168 -29.72 -4.31 -2.71
N VAL A 169 -28.60 -3.61 -2.82
CA VAL A 169 -28.11 -3.09 -4.11
C VAL A 169 -27.89 -4.24 -5.10
N VAL A 170 -27.14 -5.24 -4.73
CA VAL A 170 -26.75 -6.34 -5.63
C VAL A 170 -27.97 -7.17 -6.04
N SER A 171 -28.88 -7.48 -5.10
CA SER A 171 -30.12 -8.25 -5.36
C SER A 171 -31.10 -7.49 -6.25
N SER A 172 -31.03 -6.16 -6.28
CA SER A 172 -31.90 -5.32 -7.13
C SER A 172 -31.49 -5.30 -8.60
N ILE A 173 -30.29 -5.82 -8.92
CA ILE A 173 -29.69 -5.78 -10.27
C ILE A 173 -29.77 -7.18 -10.92
N PRO A 174 -30.67 -7.39 -11.90
CA PRO A 174 -30.90 -8.72 -12.49
C PRO A 174 -29.62 -9.40 -13.02
N GLY A 175 -28.70 -8.63 -13.60
CA GLY A 175 -27.43 -9.16 -14.09
C GLY A 175 -26.53 -9.72 -12.97
N TYR A 176 -26.53 -9.10 -11.79
CA TYR A 176 -25.82 -9.67 -10.63
C TYR A 176 -26.49 -10.93 -10.12
N VAL A 177 -27.82 -10.96 -10.00
CA VAL A 177 -28.55 -12.17 -9.59
C VAL A 177 -28.20 -13.35 -10.51
N ALA A 178 -28.16 -13.11 -11.84
CA ALA A 178 -27.74 -14.11 -12.81
C ALA A 178 -26.28 -14.57 -12.60
N SER A 179 -25.38 -13.64 -12.31
CA SER A 179 -23.96 -13.94 -12.03
C SER A 179 -23.80 -14.73 -10.72
N PHE A 180 -24.53 -14.34 -9.66
CA PHE A 180 -24.54 -15.09 -8.40
C PHE A 180 -25.05 -16.53 -8.59
N LYS A 181 -26.10 -16.74 -9.40
CA LYS A 181 -26.61 -18.08 -9.71
C LYS A 181 -25.56 -18.96 -10.39
N LYS A 182 -24.72 -18.39 -11.25
CA LYS A 182 -23.61 -19.10 -11.90
C LYS A 182 -22.47 -19.39 -10.93
N SER A 183 -22.11 -18.40 -10.10
CA SER A 183 -20.98 -18.48 -9.16
C SER A 183 -21.28 -19.36 -7.94
N PHE A 184 -22.56 -19.43 -7.53
CA PHE A 184 -23.03 -20.15 -6.34
C PHE A 184 -24.30 -20.95 -6.70
N PRO A 185 -24.20 -22.06 -7.45
CA PRO A 185 -25.36 -22.80 -7.97
C PRO A 185 -26.27 -23.34 -6.86
N ASP A 186 -25.69 -23.75 -5.73
CA ASP A 186 -26.43 -24.26 -4.57
C ASP A 186 -27.31 -23.20 -3.91
N ALA A 187 -26.87 -21.93 -3.94
CA ALA A 187 -27.62 -20.80 -3.41
C ALA A 187 -28.74 -20.31 -4.34
N LYS A 188 -28.90 -20.91 -5.53
CA LYS A 188 -29.96 -20.60 -6.52
C LYS A 188 -30.09 -19.10 -6.87
N GLY A 189 -28.99 -18.36 -6.75
CA GLY A 189 -28.94 -16.92 -7.02
C GLY A 189 -29.31 -16.01 -5.84
N VAL A 190 -29.45 -16.56 -4.65
CA VAL A 190 -29.63 -15.77 -3.43
C VAL A 190 -28.32 -15.04 -3.12
N VAL A 191 -28.41 -13.72 -2.99
CA VAL A 191 -27.29 -12.87 -2.59
C VAL A 191 -27.24 -12.79 -1.07
N THR A 192 -26.11 -13.18 -0.49
CA THR A 192 -25.85 -13.04 0.94
C THR A 192 -24.55 -12.29 1.17
N PRO A 193 -24.32 -11.72 2.37
CA PRO A 193 -23.04 -11.08 2.70
C PRO A 193 -21.85 -12.02 2.53
N GLU A 194 -22.01 -13.30 2.87
CA GLU A 194 -21.00 -14.34 2.76
C GLU A 194 -20.66 -14.60 1.29
N ALA A 195 -21.68 -14.74 0.42
CA ALA A 195 -21.48 -14.94 -1.01
C ALA A 195 -20.80 -13.72 -1.68
N LEU A 196 -21.15 -12.50 -1.25
CA LEU A 196 -20.43 -11.27 -1.65
C LEU A 196 -18.97 -11.31 -1.25
N SER A 197 -18.70 -11.65 0.01
CA SER A 197 -17.33 -11.78 0.54
C SER A 197 -16.55 -12.86 -0.20
N MET A 198 -17.15 -14.01 -0.46
CA MET A 198 -16.52 -15.10 -1.20
C MET A 198 -16.17 -14.72 -2.65
N ALA A 199 -17.03 -13.96 -3.34
CA ALA A 199 -16.75 -13.51 -4.70
C ALA A 199 -15.60 -12.48 -4.72
N LEU A 200 -15.64 -11.47 -3.85
CA LEU A 200 -14.57 -10.47 -3.71
C LEU A 200 -13.25 -11.10 -3.27
N GLY A 201 -13.30 -12.08 -2.34
CA GLY A 201 -12.12 -12.83 -1.92
C GLY A 201 -11.54 -13.70 -3.04
N ALA A 202 -12.39 -14.33 -3.88
CA ALA A 202 -11.93 -15.08 -5.03
C ALA A 202 -11.17 -14.18 -6.03
N TYR A 203 -11.68 -12.99 -6.31
CA TYR A 203 -10.99 -12.02 -7.14
C TYR A 203 -9.66 -11.56 -6.50
N ALA A 204 -9.66 -11.16 -5.23
CA ALA A 204 -8.45 -10.72 -4.53
C ALA A 204 -7.35 -11.79 -4.52
N ARG A 205 -7.69 -13.08 -4.40
CA ARG A 205 -6.74 -14.20 -4.42
C ARG A 205 -6.11 -14.46 -5.79
N LYS A 206 -6.65 -13.88 -6.86
CA LYS A 206 -6.07 -13.89 -8.20
C LYS A 206 -5.17 -12.70 -8.48
N LEU A 207 -5.17 -11.67 -7.63
CA LEU A 207 -4.35 -10.48 -7.79
C LEU A 207 -2.89 -10.73 -7.34
N LEU A 208 -2.23 -11.70 -7.97
CA LEU A 208 -0.83 -12.02 -7.76
C LEU A 208 0.05 -11.32 -8.79
N THR A 209 1.22 -10.87 -8.35
CA THR A 209 2.17 -10.10 -9.17
C THR A 209 3.54 -10.78 -9.19
N PRO A 210 3.70 -11.91 -9.90
CA PRO A 210 5.01 -12.56 -10.01
C PRO A 210 6.02 -11.60 -10.64
N SER A 211 7.25 -11.62 -10.13
CA SER A 211 8.30 -10.66 -10.48
C SER A 211 9.61 -11.36 -10.88
N ARG A 212 10.65 -10.58 -11.19
CA ARG A 212 11.99 -11.11 -11.45
C ARG A 212 12.57 -11.82 -10.22
N TRP A 213 12.19 -11.41 -9.03
CA TRP A 213 12.53 -12.09 -7.78
C TRP A 213 12.08 -13.55 -7.75
N ASP A 214 10.85 -13.83 -8.24
CA ASP A 214 10.33 -15.20 -8.30
C ASP A 214 11.13 -16.08 -9.27
N LYS A 215 11.56 -15.52 -10.40
CA LYS A 215 12.44 -16.21 -11.36
C LYS A 215 13.80 -16.50 -10.75
N PHE A 216 14.38 -15.55 -10.03
CA PHE A 216 15.65 -15.72 -9.34
C PHE A 216 15.56 -16.83 -8.28
N LEU A 217 14.52 -16.85 -7.46
CA LEU A 217 14.27 -17.93 -6.50
C LEU A 217 14.02 -19.28 -7.17
N GLY A 218 13.52 -19.28 -8.40
CA GLY A 218 13.34 -20.46 -9.24
C GLY A 218 14.64 -20.96 -9.93
N GLY A 219 15.80 -20.33 -9.67
CA GLY A 219 17.11 -20.72 -10.20
C GLY A 219 17.59 -19.92 -11.42
N ASP A 220 16.84 -18.91 -11.88
CA ASP A 220 17.30 -18.00 -12.94
C ASP A 220 18.24 -16.94 -12.34
N GLU A 221 19.52 -17.26 -12.25
CA GLU A 221 20.55 -16.36 -11.74
C GLU A 221 20.64 -15.03 -12.52
N GLY A 222 20.23 -14.99 -13.77
CA GLY A 222 20.22 -13.81 -14.61
C GLY A 222 19.02 -12.89 -14.38
N ALA A 223 18.02 -13.32 -13.61
CA ALA A 223 16.81 -12.55 -13.36
C ALA A 223 17.04 -11.29 -12.50
N LEU A 224 18.12 -11.26 -11.70
CA LEU A 224 18.54 -10.07 -10.94
C LEU A 224 19.85 -9.52 -11.48
N THR A 225 19.95 -8.18 -11.51
CA THR A 225 21.21 -7.50 -11.84
C THR A 225 22.23 -7.62 -10.71
N THR A 226 23.49 -7.28 -10.98
CA THR A 226 24.56 -7.24 -9.96
C THR A 226 24.21 -6.29 -8.83
N GLU A 227 23.65 -5.12 -9.15
CA GLU A 227 23.24 -4.09 -8.18
C GLU A 227 22.08 -4.56 -7.31
N GLU A 228 21.11 -5.28 -7.90
CA GLU A 228 19.98 -5.85 -7.15
C GLU A 228 20.45 -6.98 -6.20
N LYS A 229 21.38 -7.80 -6.65
CA LYS A 229 22.03 -8.82 -5.78
C LYS A 229 22.81 -8.17 -4.64
N ALA A 230 23.56 -7.09 -4.91
CA ALA A 230 24.23 -6.32 -3.87
C ALA A 230 23.24 -5.72 -2.87
N GLY A 231 22.09 -5.19 -3.37
CA GLY A 231 21.00 -4.69 -2.54
C GLY A 231 20.34 -5.77 -1.67
N LEU A 232 20.17 -6.98 -2.19
CA LEU A 232 19.70 -8.13 -1.41
C LEU A 232 20.68 -8.46 -0.27
N GLY A 233 21.99 -8.45 -0.55
CA GLY A 233 23.02 -8.62 0.48
C GLY A 233 22.91 -7.56 1.57
N ALA A 234 22.79 -6.27 1.18
CA ALA A 234 22.61 -5.17 2.13
C ALA A 234 21.31 -5.30 2.96
N PHE A 235 20.22 -5.77 2.36
CA PHE A 235 18.95 -6.05 3.03
C PHE A 235 19.09 -7.14 4.11
N MET A 236 19.84 -8.22 3.82
CA MET A 236 20.14 -9.27 4.78
C MET A 236 21.07 -8.80 5.88
N ASP A 237 22.17 -8.11 5.54
CA ASP A 237 23.15 -7.57 6.48
C ASP A 237 22.51 -6.54 7.44
N ALA A 238 21.52 -5.80 6.95
CA ALA A 238 20.71 -4.88 7.76
C ALA A 238 19.69 -5.60 8.66
N SER A 239 19.57 -6.94 8.57
CA SER A 239 18.63 -7.76 9.35
C SER A 239 17.14 -7.50 9.03
N CYS A 240 16.84 -6.96 7.85
CA CYS A 240 15.45 -6.72 7.40
C CYS A 240 14.66 -8.02 7.30
N THR A 241 15.35 -9.13 7.02
CA THR A 241 14.79 -10.49 6.88
C THR A 241 14.16 -11.04 8.16
N THR A 242 14.47 -10.47 9.33
CA THR A 242 13.83 -10.84 10.60
C THR A 242 12.31 -10.66 10.55
N CYS A 243 11.84 -9.65 9.83
CA CYS A 243 10.43 -9.33 9.69
C CYS A 243 9.92 -9.50 8.25
N HIS A 244 10.80 -9.28 7.27
CA HIS A 244 10.44 -9.28 5.85
C HIS A 244 11.06 -10.50 5.15
N ALA A 245 10.37 -11.64 5.26
CA ALA A 245 10.75 -12.93 4.67
C ALA A 245 9.52 -13.62 4.04
N GLY A 246 9.69 -14.85 3.59
CA GLY A 246 8.62 -15.68 3.02
C GLY A 246 8.21 -15.30 1.60
N LYS A 247 7.12 -15.90 1.14
CA LYS A 247 6.58 -15.74 -0.23
C LYS A 247 6.23 -14.28 -0.56
N TYR A 248 5.73 -13.56 0.42
CA TYR A 248 5.24 -12.18 0.27
C TYR A 248 6.28 -11.14 0.72
N VAL A 249 7.47 -11.59 1.16
CA VAL A 249 8.55 -10.76 1.71
C VAL A 249 8.00 -9.83 2.78
N GLY A 250 7.42 -10.45 3.80
CA GLY A 250 6.61 -9.85 4.85
C GLY A 250 5.21 -10.46 4.88
N GLY A 251 4.27 -9.81 5.55
CA GLY A 251 2.88 -10.27 5.66
C GLY A 251 2.65 -11.53 6.50
N ALA A 252 3.65 -11.95 7.30
CA ALA A 252 3.63 -13.21 8.04
C ALA A 252 3.54 -13.04 9.56
N GLN A 253 3.63 -11.83 10.07
CA GLN A 253 3.63 -11.55 11.52
C GLN A 253 3.17 -10.13 11.84
N ASN A 254 2.83 -9.91 13.11
CA ASN A 254 2.68 -8.60 13.69
C ASN A 254 3.98 -8.16 14.36
N GLN A 255 4.28 -6.86 14.35
CA GLN A 255 5.41 -6.31 15.05
C GLN A 255 5.11 -4.91 15.57
N LYS A 256 5.64 -4.60 16.74
CA LYS A 256 5.60 -3.22 17.26
C LYS A 256 6.45 -2.32 16.37
N LEU A 257 5.90 -1.19 15.95
CA LEU A 257 6.67 -0.19 15.23
C LEU A 257 7.60 0.55 16.21
N GLY A 258 8.90 0.54 15.92
CA GLY A 258 9.90 1.14 16.79
C GLY A 258 10.34 0.22 17.94
N VAL A 259 10.71 -1.03 17.65
CA VAL A 259 11.17 -2.01 18.64
C VAL A 259 12.52 -1.62 19.24
N ALA A 260 13.49 -1.21 18.43
CA ALA A 260 14.82 -0.85 18.91
C ALA A 260 14.85 0.57 19.50
N LYS A 261 14.05 1.46 18.95
CA LYS A 261 13.93 2.85 19.42
C LYS A 261 12.51 3.34 19.11
N ALA A 262 11.91 4.09 20.04
CA ALA A 262 10.57 4.61 19.86
C ALA A 262 10.40 5.33 18.53
N TRP A 263 9.35 4.95 17.76
CA TRP A 263 9.04 5.60 16.49
C TRP A 263 8.59 7.05 16.74
N PRO A 264 9.12 8.04 16.00
CA PRO A 264 8.77 9.43 16.23
C PRO A 264 7.31 9.72 15.89
N ASN A 265 6.67 10.57 16.68
CA ASN A 265 5.33 11.13 16.44
C ASN A 265 4.22 10.09 16.24
N MET A 266 4.38 8.87 16.76
CA MET A 266 3.35 7.83 16.62
C MET A 266 2.14 8.12 17.50
N THR A 267 0.98 8.29 16.86
CA THR A 267 -0.31 8.52 17.53
C THR A 267 -1.27 7.35 17.37
N ASP A 268 -1.15 6.57 16.29
CA ASP A 268 -1.97 5.40 16.02
C ASP A 268 -1.59 4.26 16.97
N THR A 269 -2.58 3.73 17.66
CA THR A 269 -2.39 2.66 18.63
C THR A 269 -2.30 1.26 18.02
N GLY A 270 -2.48 1.15 16.69
CA GLY A 270 -2.34 -0.10 15.95
C GLY A 270 -3.34 -1.17 16.39
N ARG A 271 -2.85 -2.38 16.61
CA ARG A 271 -3.65 -3.55 16.98
C ARG A 271 -4.37 -3.38 18.33
N PHE A 272 -3.87 -2.53 19.23
CA PHE A 272 -4.57 -2.18 20.47
C PHE A 272 -6.02 -1.73 20.24
N GLU A 273 -6.32 -1.08 19.11
CA GLU A 273 -7.70 -0.68 18.79
C GLU A 273 -8.67 -1.86 18.74
N ILE A 274 -8.19 -3.02 18.34
CA ILE A 274 -8.98 -4.25 18.19
C ILE A 274 -8.97 -5.07 19.50
N THR A 275 -7.78 -5.28 20.08
CA THR A 275 -7.61 -6.23 21.20
C THR A 275 -7.79 -5.59 22.55
N LYS A 276 -7.61 -4.29 22.69
CA LYS A 276 -7.56 -3.53 23.95
C LYS A 276 -6.49 -4.03 24.95
N GLN A 277 -5.51 -4.82 24.46
CA GLN A 277 -4.40 -5.31 25.26
C GLN A 277 -3.18 -4.40 25.09
N GLU A 278 -2.57 -3.96 26.20
CA GLU A 278 -1.43 -3.01 26.16
C GLU A 278 -0.22 -3.56 25.40
N VAL A 279 -0.02 -4.89 25.39
CA VAL A 279 1.05 -5.53 24.60
C VAL A 279 0.90 -5.28 23.10
N ASP A 280 -0.30 -5.01 22.62
CA ASP A 280 -0.62 -4.74 21.22
C ASP A 280 -0.56 -3.25 20.84
N ARG A 281 -0.21 -2.35 21.79
CA ARG A 281 -0.10 -0.93 21.52
C ARG A 281 1.07 -0.60 20.59
N GLY A 282 0.74 0.03 19.45
CA GLY A 282 1.69 0.35 18.39
C GLY A 282 2.17 -0.88 17.61
N VAL A 283 1.45 -2.00 17.72
CA VAL A 283 1.69 -3.22 16.94
C VAL A 283 0.91 -3.15 15.64
N PHE A 284 1.58 -3.45 14.53
CA PHE A 284 1.02 -3.50 13.19
C PHE A 284 1.41 -4.79 12.50
N LYS A 285 0.61 -5.20 11.51
CA LYS A 285 1.02 -6.23 10.58
C LYS A 285 2.25 -5.76 9.81
N VAL A 286 3.30 -6.57 9.79
CA VAL A 286 4.45 -6.34 8.92
C VAL A 286 3.96 -6.40 7.47
N PRO A 287 4.04 -5.29 6.69
CA PRO A 287 3.49 -5.28 5.34
C PRO A 287 4.34 -6.09 4.37
N THR A 288 3.73 -6.50 3.27
CA THR A 288 4.45 -7.03 2.11
C THR A 288 5.39 -5.96 1.55
N LEU A 289 6.59 -6.37 1.11
CA LEU A 289 7.49 -5.51 0.32
C LEU A 289 7.34 -5.74 -1.19
N ARG A 290 6.50 -6.68 -1.61
CA ARG A 290 6.20 -6.83 -3.04
C ARG A 290 5.50 -5.58 -3.56
N ASN A 291 5.98 -5.06 -4.68
CA ASN A 291 5.53 -3.80 -5.30
C ASN A 291 5.77 -2.54 -4.45
N VAL A 292 6.52 -2.61 -3.36
CA VAL A 292 6.69 -1.46 -2.44
C VAL A 292 7.20 -0.20 -3.15
N THR A 293 8.02 -0.34 -4.20
CA THR A 293 8.51 0.80 -5.00
C THR A 293 7.41 1.53 -5.78
N LYS A 294 6.21 0.93 -5.88
CA LYS A 294 5.05 1.48 -6.61
C LYS A 294 3.93 1.96 -5.66
N THR A 295 4.06 1.78 -4.33
CA THR A 295 2.95 1.94 -3.38
C THR A 295 3.14 3.07 -2.36
N GLY A 296 4.01 4.04 -2.67
CA GLY A 296 4.09 5.25 -1.84
C GLY A 296 2.79 6.07 -1.86
N PRO A 297 2.54 6.91 -0.83
CA PRO A 297 3.35 7.11 0.35
C PRO A 297 3.28 5.93 1.34
N TYR A 298 4.22 5.86 2.25
CA TYR A 298 4.49 4.68 3.06
C TYR A 298 4.02 4.82 4.51
N LEU A 299 4.00 3.69 5.22
CA LEU A 299 3.47 3.47 6.57
C LEU A 299 1.95 3.45 6.61
N HIS A 300 1.44 3.08 7.80
CA HIS A 300 0.00 3.01 8.06
C HIS A 300 -0.71 4.37 7.95
N ASP A 301 0.02 5.46 8.11
CA ASP A 301 -0.47 6.85 8.06
C ASP A 301 -0.06 7.60 6.77
N GLY A 302 0.71 6.95 5.88
CA GLY A 302 1.21 7.57 4.66
C GLY A 302 2.18 8.75 4.90
N SER A 303 2.81 8.83 6.06
CA SER A 303 3.60 9.99 6.48
C SER A 303 4.95 10.13 5.77
N ILE A 304 5.42 9.10 5.08
CA ILE A 304 6.73 9.10 4.43
C ILE A 304 6.59 8.85 2.94
N SER A 305 7.10 9.77 2.12
CA SER A 305 7.04 9.69 0.66
C SER A 305 8.27 9.04 0.01
N SER A 306 9.44 9.10 0.66
CA SER A 306 10.69 8.51 0.13
C SER A 306 10.94 7.13 0.72
N LEU A 307 11.11 6.13 -0.16
CA LEU A 307 11.43 4.76 0.24
C LEU A 307 12.85 4.65 0.84
N GLU A 308 13.79 5.46 0.36
CA GLU A 308 15.15 5.51 0.90
C GLU A 308 15.13 6.04 2.34
N VAL A 309 14.40 7.13 2.58
CA VAL A 309 14.23 7.69 3.94
C VAL A 309 13.56 6.66 4.85
N LEU A 310 12.50 6.01 4.40
CA LEU A 310 11.84 4.95 5.16
C LEU A 310 12.80 3.80 5.47
N THR A 311 13.61 3.37 4.50
CA THR A 311 14.60 2.29 4.69
C THR A 311 15.61 2.65 5.79
N GLN A 312 16.12 3.88 5.82
CA GLN A 312 17.00 4.36 6.89
C GLN A 312 16.27 4.42 8.24
N MET A 313 15.01 4.90 8.26
CA MET A 313 14.21 4.93 9.48
C MET A 313 13.91 3.53 10.01
N MET A 314 13.55 2.57 9.15
CA MET A 314 13.35 1.17 9.55
C MET A 314 14.62 0.58 10.15
N ALA A 315 15.77 0.80 9.54
CA ALA A 315 17.04 0.33 10.11
C ALA A 315 17.29 0.91 11.50
N ARG A 316 17.12 2.23 11.67
CA ARG A 316 17.35 2.93 12.92
C ARG A 316 16.37 2.57 14.03
N TYR A 317 15.07 2.63 13.74
CA TYR A 317 14.04 2.53 14.77
C TYR A 317 13.57 1.09 15.00
N GLN A 318 13.61 0.24 13.96
CA GLN A 318 13.13 -1.13 14.06
C GLN A 318 14.25 -2.12 14.41
N VAL A 319 15.46 -1.89 13.88
CA VAL A 319 16.60 -2.82 14.02
C VAL A 319 17.71 -2.26 14.89
N GLY A 320 17.79 -0.95 15.09
CA GLY A 320 18.85 -0.27 15.86
C GLY A 320 20.16 -0.13 15.07
N LYS A 321 20.09 -0.13 13.73
CA LYS A 321 21.23 0.05 12.83
C LYS A 321 21.15 1.38 12.09
N GLU A 322 22.30 2.00 11.84
CA GLU A 322 22.41 3.18 10.99
C GLU A 322 22.83 2.74 9.58
N LEU A 323 22.09 3.17 8.57
CA LEU A 323 22.44 2.97 7.16
C LEU A 323 22.91 4.28 6.54
N THR A 324 23.99 4.22 5.76
CA THR A 324 24.34 5.30 4.85
C THR A 324 23.29 5.44 3.74
N GLU A 325 23.22 6.60 3.09
CA GLU A 325 22.35 6.78 1.93
C GLU A 325 22.64 5.78 0.81
N GLY A 326 23.93 5.43 0.59
CA GLY A 326 24.32 4.43 -0.41
C GLY A 326 23.76 3.05 -0.10
N GLN A 327 23.80 2.62 1.16
CA GLN A 327 23.23 1.35 1.59
C GLN A 327 21.70 1.36 1.46
N ALA A 328 21.03 2.44 1.84
CA ALA A 328 19.57 2.56 1.67
C ALA A 328 19.18 2.49 0.19
N ARG A 329 19.86 3.22 -0.69
CA ARG A 329 19.64 3.14 -2.16
C ARG A 329 19.88 1.73 -2.70
N SER A 330 20.93 1.04 -2.26
CA SER A 330 21.21 -0.34 -2.67
C SER A 330 20.06 -1.28 -2.28
N ILE A 331 19.54 -1.16 -1.06
CA ILE A 331 18.35 -1.93 -0.61
C ILE A 331 17.14 -1.58 -1.49
N VAL A 332 16.87 -0.32 -1.75
CA VAL A 332 15.73 0.11 -2.61
C VAL A 332 15.88 -0.43 -4.04
N THR A 333 17.09 -0.53 -4.57
CA THR A 333 17.37 -1.17 -5.87
C THR A 333 16.91 -2.64 -5.85
N PHE A 334 17.25 -3.40 -4.81
CA PHE A 334 16.74 -4.77 -4.65
C PHE A 334 15.20 -4.80 -4.54
N LEU A 335 14.60 -3.90 -3.75
CA LEU A 335 13.14 -3.84 -3.62
C LEU A 335 12.44 -3.61 -4.96
N GLY A 336 13.11 -2.99 -5.93
CA GLY A 336 12.63 -2.88 -7.31
C GLY A 336 12.45 -4.23 -8.01
N ALA A 337 13.28 -5.24 -7.69
CA ALA A 337 13.14 -6.59 -8.23
C ALA A 337 11.89 -7.34 -7.72
N LEU A 338 11.32 -6.89 -6.59
CA LEU A 338 10.07 -7.43 -6.03
C LEU A 338 8.80 -6.88 -6.73
N ALA A 339 8.96 -5.92 -7.63
CA ALA A 339 7.85 -5.36 -8.39
C ALA A 339 7.49 -6.26 -9.57
N GLY A 340 6.24 -6.68 -9.61
CA GLY A 340 5.64 -7.44 -10.70
C GLY A 340 4.37 -6.77 -11.21
N ASP A 341 3.79 -7.35 -12.24
CA ASP A 341 2.55 -6.88 -12.83
C ASP A 341 1.42 -7.89 -12.57
N ALA A 342 0.24 -7.38 -12.25
CA ALA A 342 -0.96 -8.20 -12.12
C ALA A 342 -1.46 -8.66 -13.51
N PRO A 343 -2.24 -9.76 -13.57
CA PRO A 343 -2.82 -10.22 -14.82
C PRO A 343 -3.68 -9.14 -15.49
N LYS A 344 -3.41 -8.86 -16.77
CA LYS A 344 -4.02 -7.72 -17.50
C LYS A 344 -5.54 -7.79 -17.56
N ASP A 345 -6.10 -8.97 -17.68
CA ASP A 345 -7.54 -9.24 -17.71
C ASP A 345 -8.23 -8.94 -16.37
N LEU A 346 -7.50 -9.06 -15.26
CA LEU A 346 -8.04 -8.82 -13.92
C LEU A 346 -7.98 -7.34 -13.50
N VAL A 347 -7.11 -6.54 -14.09
CA VAL A 347 -6.95 -5.12 -13.69
C VAL A 347 -7.80 -4.16 -14.54
N GLN A 348 -8.46 -4.65 -15.60
CA GLN A 348 -9.34 -3.83 -16.41
C GLN A 348 -10.74 -3.78 -15.80
N LYS A 349 -11.37 -2.59 -15.83
CA LYS A 349 -12.77 -2.45 -15.43
C LYS A 349 -13.67 -3.23 -16.40
N PRO A 350 -14.43 -4.21 -15.90
CA PRO A 350 -15.37 -4.97 -16.74
C PRO A 350 -16.65 -4.15 -17.02
N ASP A 351 -17.43 -4.62 -17.99
CA ASP A 351 -18.80 -4.13 -18.17
C ASP A 351 -19.64 -4.51 -16.96
N LEU A 352 -20.29 -3.49 -16.36
CA LEU A 352 -21.15 -3.72 -15.21
C LEU A 352 -22.61 -3.87 -15.66
N PRO A 353 -23.37 -4.76 -15.02
CA PRO A 353 -24.78 -4.91 -15.34
C PRO A 353 -25.55 -3.60 -15.03
N PRO A 354 -26.51 -3.19 -15.87
CA PRO A 354 -27.31 -1.99 -15.64
C PRO A 354 -28.13 -2.11 -14.35
N SER A 355 -28.38 -0.96 -13.71
CA SER A 355 -29.27 -0.88 -12.55
C SER A 355 -30.67 -1.40 -12.88
N GLY A 356 -31.29 -2.10 -11.95
CA GLY A 356 -32.68 -2.49 -12.01
C GLY A 356 -33.63 -1.38 -11.56
N PRO A 357 -34.94 -1.53 -11.78
CA PRO A 357 -35.93 -0.50 -11.40
C PRO A 357 -36.05 -0.30 -9.88
N LYS A 358 -35.57 -1.25 -9.09
CA LYS A 358 -35.56 -1.21 -7.61
C LYS A 358 -34.19 -0.92 -7.03
N THR A 359 -33.19 -0.63 -7.85
CA THR A 359 -31.83 -0.33 -7.34
C THR A 359 -31.88 0.94 -6.49
N PRO A 360 -31.40 0.89 -5.23
CA PRO A 360 -31.34 2.06 -4.37
C PRO A 360 -30.64 3.24 -5.05
N LYS A 361 -31.07 4.44 -4.72
CA LYS A 361 -30.41 5.68 -5.13
C LYS A 361 -29.32 6.05 -4.13
N PRO A 362 -28.34 6.87 -4.50
CA PRO A 362 -27.37 7.39 -3.55
C PRO A 362 -28.04 8.20 -2.45
N ASP A 363 -27.54 8.09 -1.22
CA ASP A 363 -27.99 8.84 -0.04
C ASP A 363 -27.47 10.30 -0.07
#